data_df321d968234546903baf8b36eb50b26
#
_entry.id   df321d968234546903baf8b36eb50b26
#
_cell.length_a   1.000
_cell.length_b   1.000
_cell.length_c   1.000
_cell.angle_alpha   90.00
_cell.angle_beta   90.00
_cell.angle_gamma   90.00
#
_symmetry.space_group_name_H-M   'P 1'
#
loop_
_entity.id
_entity.type
_entity.pdbx_description
1 polymer ?
#
loop_
_entity_poly.entity_id
_entity_poly.type
_entity_poly.pdbx_seq_one_letter_code
_entity_poly.pdbx_strand_id
1 'polypeptide(L)'
;MKRPDGLPPIYNIQIMSVIDKIKNSNGPLFTFELLPPLKGHSIDRAYKAIDRLIEFQPAYINFTTHRNEITYRERPDGLLEKRVTRLRPGTVALAAAVKYKYNITVVPHILCGGFTKEETENVLIEMNFLGIDDVLALRGDPQRGTRTFIPEKEGHTHTYELIKQIINMNHGKYLEETLVDTTPTDFCIGVAGYPEKHVEAPNMQTDLEYLKQKVEAGASYIVTQMFFDNSKFLRFRDECKKTGINVPVIAGLKPISNLNDINLLPQTFHIDVPNDLVSAIRKCKTDKEAREVGIEWTTMQSKELIKEGVPGLHYYTLGRSDNIARIVKGAF
;
A
#
# COMPACT_ATOMS: atom_id res chain seq x y z
N MET A 1 25.80 -9.59 31.81
CA MET A 1 25.34 -11.01 31.70
C MET A 1 25.98 -11.60 30.46
N LYS A 2 26.81 -12.65 30.56
CA LYS A 2 27.35 -13.37 29.41
C LYS A 2 26.22 -14.19 28.77
N ARG A 3 26.04 -14.07 27.45
CA ARG A 3 25.07 -14.89 26.70
C ARG A 3 25.49 -16.35 26.65
N PRO A 4 24.54 -17.30 26.57
CA PRO A 4 24.88 -18.72 26.35
C PRO A 4 25.56 -18.87 24.99
N ASP A 5 26.67 -19.62 24.97
CA ASP A 5 27.44 -19.90 23.77
C ASP A 5 26.58 -20.68 22.76
N GLY A 6 26.45 -20.16 21.53
CA GLY A 6 25.84 -20.85 20.39
C GLY A 6 24.73 -20.11 19.62
N LEU A 7 24.31 -18.93 20.07
CA LEU A 7 23.42 -18.11 19.25
C LEU A 7 24.23 -17.24 18.27
N PRO A 8 23.85 -17.18 16.97
CA PRO A 8 24.52 -16.29 16.03
C PRO A 8 24.43 -14.86 16.52
N PRO A 9 25.44 -14.00 16.22
CA PRO A 9 25.37 -12.60 16.57
C PRO A 9 24.07 -12.01 15.99
N ILE A 10 23.31 -11.33 16.83
CA ILE A 10 22.23 -10.46 16.34
C ILE A 10 22.99 -9.36 15.60
N TYR A 11 23.17 -9.54 14.28
CA TYR A 11 23.50 -8.42 13.43
C TYR A 11 22.30 -7.48 13.54
N ASN A 12 22.50 -6.35 14.22
CA ASN A 12 21.68 -5.17 14.00
C ASN A 12 21.96 -4.74 12.56
N ILE A 13 21.45 -5.47 11.58
CA ILE A 13 21.32 -4.97 10.23
C ILE A 13 20.23 -3.93 10.35
N GLN A 14 20.65 -2.67 10.45
CA GLN A 14 19.74 -1.54 10.35
C GLN A 14 19.09 -1.66 8.99
N ILE A 15 17.85 -2.16 8.98
CA ILE A 15 17.07 -2.30 7.73
C ILE A 15 16.79 -0.88 7.28
N MET A 16 17.34 -0.48 6.12
CA MET A 16 17.16 0.88 5.57
C MET A 16 15.68 1.17 5.33
N SER A 17 15.28 2.41 5.61
CA SER A 17 13.96 2.91 5.28
C SER A 17 13.68 2.89 3.76
N VAL A 18 12.42 2.96 3.37
CA VAL A 18 12.04 3.02 1.94
C VAL A 18 12.72 4.19 1.23
N ILE A 19 12.73 5.36 1.85
CA ILE A 19 13.34 6.54 1.22
C ILE A 19 14.86 6.39 1.04
N ASP A 20 15.54 5.74 1.98
CA ASP A 20 16.98 5.49 1.86
C ASP A 20 17.27 4.44 0.78
N LYS A 21 16.44 3.40 0.67
CA LYS A 21 16.54 2.42 -0.43
C LYS A 21 16.38 3.09 -1.80
N ILE A 22 15.42 4.02 -1.93
CA ILE A 22 15.23 4.78 -3.18
C ILE A 22 16.46 5.63 -3.50
N LYS A 23 17.01 6.35 -2.53
CA LYS A 23 18.18 7.22 -2.70
C LYS A 23 19.47 6.45 -3.04
N ASN A 24 19.63 5.26 -2.48
CA ASN A 24 20.83 4.45 -2.64
C ASN A 24 20.74 3.42 -3.78
N SER A 25 19.62 3.34 -4.47
CA SER A 25 19.44 2.40 -5.58
C SER A 25 20.06 2.94 -6.88
N ASN A 26 20.75 2.07 -7.61
CA ASN A 26 21.27 2.35 -8.94
C ASN A 26 20.26 2.06 -10.07
N GLY A 27 19.05 1.62 -9.72
CA GLY A 27 17.98 1.27 -10.67
C GLY A 27 16.62 1.26 -10.00
N PRO A 28 15.55 0.97 -10.75
CA PRO A 28 14.22 0.96 -10.21
C PRO A 28 14.04 -0.16 -9.18
N LEU A 29 13.40 0.17 -8.06
CA LEU A 29 13.08 -0.81 -7.02
C LEU A 29 11.91 -1.70 -7.48
N PHE A 30 12.00 -2.99 -7.19
CA PHE A 30 10.88 -3.92 -7.22
C PHE A 30 10.23 -3.99 -5.85
N THR A 31 8.92 -3.76 -5.77
CA THR A 31 8.13 -3.84 -4.55
C THR A 31 6.73 -4.42 -4.82
N PHE A 32 6.08 -4.94 -3.82
CA PHE A 32 4.71 -5.46 -3.98
C PHE A 32 3.90 -5.36 -2.70
N GLU A 33 2.59 -5.51 -2.87
CA GLU A 33 1.61 -5.46 -1.79
C GLU A 33 0.97 -6.83 -1.57
N LEU A 34 0.74 -7.16 -0.30
CA LEU A 34 0.00 -8.34 0.13
C LEU A 34 -1.16 -7.97 1.05
N LEU A 35 -2.23 -8.75 0.91
CA LEU A 35 -3.36 -8.72 1.83
C LEU A 35 -3.09 -9.67 3.00
N PRO A 36 -3.38 -9.30 4.25
CA PRO A 36 -3.42 -10.24 5.34
C PRO A 36 -4.37 -11.42 5.02
N PRO A 37 -4.06 -12.64 5.46
CA PRO A 37 -4.96 -13.77 5.30
C PRO A 37 -6.35 -13.47 5.87
N LEU A 38 -7.38 -14.05 5.28
CA LEU A 38 -8.72 -13.98 5.83
C LEU A 38 -8.75 -14.64 7.23
N LYS A 39 -9.60 -14.13 8.09
CA LYS A 39 -9.84 -14.69 9.42
C LYS A 39 -10.07 -16.20 9.34
N GLY A 40 -9.32 -16.97 10.14
CA GLY A 40 -9.36 -18.44 10.12
C GLY A 40 -8.39 -19.09 9.11
N HIS A 41 -7.70 -18.32 8.26
CA HIS A 41 -6.67 -18.87 7.38
C HIS A 41 -5.27 -18.77 7.98
N SER A 42 -4.39 -19.73 7.61
CA SER A 42 -2.99 -19.75 8.03
C SER A 42 -2.19 -18.62 7.40
N ILE A 43 -1.18 -18.12 8.12
CA ILE A 43 -0.14 -17.21 7.66
C ILE A 43 0.67 -17.80 6.50
N ASP A 44 0.74 -19.12 6.36
CA ASP A 44 1.45 -19.81 5.28
C ASP A 44 1.00 -19.37 3.88
N ARG A 45 -0.22 -18.86 3.75
CA ARG A 45 -0.69 -18.28 2.47
C ARG A 45 0.11 -17.03 2.08
N ALA A 46 0.44 -16.19 3.05
CA ALA A 46 1.30 -15.03 2.82
C ALA A 46 2.75 -15.47 2.54
N TYR A 47 3.28 -16.40 3.32
CA TYR A 47 4.62 -16.93 3.09
C TYR A 47 4.78 -17.55 1.70
N LYS A 48 3.85 -18.40 1.26
CA LYS A 48 3.86 -18.97 -0.09
C LYS A 48 3.81 -17.93 -1.20
N ALA A 49 3.16 -16.79 -0.98
CA ALA A 49 3.15 -15.70 -1.95
C ALA A 49 4.51 -14.97 -1.98
N ILE A 50 5.13 -14.77 -0.81
CA ILE A 50 6.44 -14.13 -0.69
C ILE A 50 7.54 -15.04 -1.23
N ASP A 51 7.54 -16.34 -0.91
CA ASP A 51 8.54 -17.31 -1.36
C ASP A 51 8.72 -17.34 -2.88
N ARG A 52 7.64 -17.03 -3.63
CA ARG A 52 7.69 -16.93 -5.11
C ARG A 52 8.30 -15.64 -5.63
N LEU A 53 8.39 -14.60 -4.80
CA LEU A 53 8.82 -13.28 -5.21
C LEU A 53 10.16 -12.87 -4.58
N ILE A 54 10.58 -13.56 -3.52
CA ILE A 54 11.78 -13.18 -2.75
C ILE A 54 13.07 -13.36 -3.56
N GLU A 55 13.10 -14.30 -4.52
CA GLU A 55 14.24 -14.50 -5.42
C GLU A 55 14.54 -13.28 -6.30
N PHE A 56 13.55 -12.43 -6.57
CA PHE A 56 13.69 -11.17 -7.30
C PHE A 56 14.12 -10.00 -6.42
N GLN A 57 14.50 -10.26 -5.17
CA GLN A 57 15.04 -9.27 -4.21
C GLN A 57 14.14 -8.02 -4.07
N PRO A 58 12.87 -8.17 -3.66
CA PRO A 58 12.02 -7.02 -3.45
C PRO A 58 12.64 -6.07 -2.41
N ALA A 59 12.58 -4.77 -2.70
CA ALA A 59 13.16 -3.76 -1.81
C ALA A 59 12.37 -3.66 -0.50
N TYR A 60 11.05 -3.76 -0.57
CA TYR A 60 10.15 -3.79 0.58
C TYR A 60 8.79 -4.42 0.20
N ILE A 61 8.01 -4.79 1.20
CA ILE A 61 6.69 -5.40 1.03
C ILE A 61 5.65 -4.59 1.79
N ASN A 62 4.58 -4.16 1.10
CA ASN A 62 3.44 -3.50 1.72
C ASN A 62 2.42 -4.51 2.24
N PHE A 63 1.78 -4.17 3.36
CA PHE A 63 0.68 -4.94 3.94
C PHE A 63 -0.55 -4.06 4.13
N THR A 64 -1.65 -4.43 3.46
CA THR A 64 -2.90 -3.69 3.58
C THR A 64 -3.49 -3.79 4.97
N THR A 65 -4.13 -2.72 5.42
CA THR A 65 -4.94 -2.70 6.64
C THR A 65 -6.41 -2.65 6.28
N HIS A 66 -7.20 -3.42 7.00
CA HIS A 66 -8.65 -3.49 6.83
C HIS A 66 -9.35 -3.09 8.12
N ARG A 67 -10.33 -2.22 7.99
CA ARG A 67 -11.19 -1.83 9.10
C ARG A 67 -12.27 -2.88 9.39
N ASN A 68 -13.03 -2.64 10.43
CA ASN A 68 -14.24 -3.39 10.72
C ASN A 68 -15.30 -3.13 9.64
N GLU A 69 -15.98 -4.18 9.20
CA GLU A 69 -17.12 -4.13 8.28
C GLU A 69 -18.40 -4.41 9.05
N ILE A 70 -19.46 -3.69 8.71
CA ILE A 70 -20.80 -3.94 9.22
C ILE A 70 -21.52 -4.82 8.21
N THR A 71 -22.02 -5.95 8.68
CA THR A 71 -22.86 -6.86 7.91
C THR A 71 -24.16 -7.10 8.68
N TYR A 72 -25.24 -7.42 7.96
CA TYR A 72 -26.52 -7.77 8.54
C TYR A 72 -26.80 -9.23 8.23
N ARG A 73 -27.20 -9.99 9.25
CA ARG A 73 -27.62 -11.39 9.12
C ARG A 73 -29.09 -11.49 9.51
N GLU A 74 -29.88 -12.10 8.64
CA GLU A 74 -31.25 -12.44 8.96
C GLU A 74 -31.30 -13.55 10.02
N ARG A 75 -32.08 -13.35 11.05
CA ARG A 75 -32.36 -14.30 12.13
C ARG A 75 -33.54 -15.15 11.78
N PRO A 76 -33.72 -16.33 12.44
CA PRO A 76 -34.92 -17.18 12.22
C PRO A 76 -36.24 -16.49 12.48
N ASP A 77 -36.28 -15.43 13.30
CA ASP A 77 -37.45 -14.60 13.60
C ASP A 77 -37.70 -13.49 12.57
N GLY A 78 -36.93 -13.44 11.45
CA GLY A 78 -37.04 -12.44 10.41
C GLY A 78 -36.37 -11.08 10.73
N LEU A 79 -35.79 -10.91 11.91
CA LEU A 79 -35.08 -9.70 12.27
C LEU A 79 -33.65 -9.70 11.71
N LEU A 80 -33.14 -8.48 11.41
CA LEU A 80 -31.75 -8.30 10.99
C LEU A 80 -30.84 -8.06 12.19
N GLU A 81 -29.90 -8.97 12.41
CA GLU A 81 -28.83 -8.82 13.39
C GLU A 81 -27.65 -8.07 12.77
N LYS A 82 -27.30 -6.91 13.35
CA LYS A 82 -26.08 -6.17 12.96
C LYS A 82 -24.85 -6.89 13.50
N ARG A 83 -23.91 -7.21 12.62
CA ARG A 83 -22.62 -7.80 12.98
C ARG A 83 -21.48 -6.90 12.56
N VAL A 84 -20.48 -6.78 13.43
CA VAL A 84 -19.23 -6.06 13.15
C VAL A 84 -18.13 -7.09 13.06
N THR A 85 -17.45 -7.15 11.91
CA THR A 85 -16.42 -8.15 11.65
C THR A 85 -15.24 -7.53 10.90
N ARG A 86 -14.02 -7.83 11.36
CA ARG A 86 -12.80 -7.57 10.58
C ARG A 86 -12.40 -8.85 9.87
N LEU A 87 -12.56 -8.87 8.54
CA LEU A 87 -12.29 -10.07 7.75
C LEU A 87 -10.81 -10.37 7.59
N ARG A 88 -9.94 -9.35 7.62
CA ARG A 88 -8.48 -9.47 7.50
C ARG A 88 -7.80 -8.74 8.66
N PRO A 89 -7.72 -9.36 9.85
CA PRO A 89 -7.03 -8.79 11.00
C PRO A 89 -5.52 -9.01 10.91
N GLY A 90 -4.75 -8.37 11.80
CA GLY A 90 -3.38 -8.75 12.10
C GLY A 90 -2.32 -8.19 11.14
N THR A 91 -2.53 -7.02 10.54
CA THR A 91 -1.54 -6.37 9.65
C THR A 91 -0.18 -6.21 10.33
N VAL A 92 -0.12 -5.67 11.56
CA VAL A 92 1.13 -5.45 12.30
C VAL A 92 1.82 -6.79 12.61
N ALA A 93 1.07 -7.76 13.12
CA ALA A 93 1.61 -9.08 13.43
C ALA A 93 2.17 -9.80 12.19
N LEU A 94 1.46 -9.71 11.06
CA LEU A 94 1.92 -10.27 9.78
C LEU A 94 3.19 -9.57 9.30
N ALA A 95 3.21 -8.23 9.33
CA ALA A 95 4.37 -7.44 8.93
C ALA A 95 5.59 -7.79 9.78
N ALA A 96 5.44 -7.87 11.11
CA ALA A 96 6.50 -8.28 12.01
C ALA A 96 7.01 -9.70 11.69
N ALA A 97 6.11 -10.66 11.53
CA ALA A 97 6.48 -12.04 11.20
C ALA A 97 7.25 -12.14 9.87
N VAL A 98 6.85 -11.37 8.85
CA VAL A 98 7.54 -11.31 7.56
C VAL A 98 8.88 -10.59 7.67
N LYS A 99 8.93 -9.44 8.36
CA LYS A 99 10.18 -8.70 8.61
C LYS A 99 11.25 -9.61 9.19
N TYR A 100 10.93 -10.31 10.25
CA TYR A 100 11.90 -11.18 10.95
C TYR A 100 12.21 -12.47 10.20
N LYS A 101 11.23 -13.06 9.48
CA LYS A 101 11.45 -14.29 8.71
C LYS A 101 12.33 -14.07 7.49
N TYR A 102 12.11 -12.97 6.75
CA TYR A 102 12.77 -12.70 5.47
C TYR A 102 13.85 -11.62 5.57
N ASN A 103 14.03 -11.00 6.73
CA ASN A 103 14.95 -9.88 6.94
C ASN A 103 14.75 -8.77 5.89
N ILE A 104 13.52 -8.33 5.70
CA ILE A 104 13.11 -7.36 4.69
C ILE A 104 12.36 -6.17 5.30
N THR A 105 12.49 -4.99 4.67
CA THR A 105 11.66 -3.82 5.01
C THR A 105 10.20 -4.13 4.75
N VAL A 106 9.33 -3.82 5.71
CA VAL A 106 7.89 -3.98 5.63
C VAL A 106 7.21 -2.64 5.80
N VAL A 107 6.13 -2.43 5.05
CA VAL A 107 5.38 -1.17 5.05
C VAL A 107 3.90 -1.46 5.31
N PRO A 108 3.48 -1.54 6.59
CA PRO A 108 2.07 -1.63 6.92
C PRO A 108 1.31 -0.38 6.51
N HIS A 109 0.08 -0.55 6.04
CA HIS A 109 -0.82 0.58 5.78
C HIS A 109 -1.44 1.07 7.09
N ILE A 110 -1.51 2.38 7.27
CA ILE A 110 -2.22 3.05 8.36
C ILE A 110 -3.39 3.83 7.74
N LEU A 111 -4.58 3.65 8.30
CA LEU A 111 -5.81 4.22 7.77
C LEU A 111 -6.40 5.26 8.72
N CYS A 112 -6.96 6.35 8.15
CA CYS A 112 -7.86 7.22 8.90
C CYS A 112 -9.19 6.50 9.22
N GLY A 113 -9.70 5.75 8.25
CA GLY A 113 -11.02 5.09 8.36
C GLY A 113 -11.01 3.88 9.28
N GLY A 114 -11.96 3.87 10.23
CA GLY A 114 -12.16 2.77 11.16
C GLY A 114 -11.23 2.79 12.38
N PHE A 115 -10.53 3.92 12.62
CA PHE A 115 -9.61 4.11 13.74
C PHE A 115 -9.73 5.52 14.33
N THR A 116 -9.70 5.62 15.65
CA THR A 116 -9.51 6.87 16.38
C THR A 116 -8.03 7.29 16.35
N LYS A 117 -7.72 8.52 16.76
CA LYS A 117 -6.34 8.99 16.92
C LYS A 117 -5.58 8.15 17.94
N GLU A 118 -6.24 7.81 19.05
CA GLU A 118 -5.69 6.98 20.13
C GLU A 118 -5.34 5.56 19.63
N GLU A 119 -6.27 4.90 18.92
CA GLU A 119 -5.98 3.59 18.33
C GLU A 119 -4.84 3.64 17.32
N THR A 120 -4.74 4.75 16.57
CA THR A 120 -3.65 5.00 15.61
C THR A 120 -2.31 5.14 16.33
N GLU A 121 -2.26 5.94 17.41
CA GLU A 121 -1.04 6.12 18.22
C GLU A 121 -0.58 4.79 18.82
N ASN A 122 -1.48 4.02 19.41
CA ASN A 122 -1.17 2.71 20.00
C ASN A 122 -0.59 1.74 18.95
N VAL A 123 -1.17 1.67 17.75
CA VAL A 123 -0.66 0.83 16.64
C VAL A 123 0.73 1.29 16.20
N LEU A 124 1.00 2.58 16.13
CA LEU A 124 2.31 3.12 15.78
C LEU A 124 3.36 2.81 16.86
N ILE A 125 3.00 2.88 18.14
CA ILE A 125 3.86 2.47 19.25
C ILE A 125 4.22 0.98 19.15
N GLU A 126 3.23 0.11 18.90
CA GLU A 126 3.46 -1.33 18.68
C GLU A 126 4.42 -1.59 17.50
N MET A 127 4.24 -0.85 16.40
CA MET A 127 5.15 -0.94 15.25
C MET A 127 6.57 -0.53 15.60
N ASN A 128 6.73 0.59 16.32
CA ASN A 128 8.04 1.08 16.75
C ASN A 128 8.74 0.06 17.65
N PHE A 129 8.03 -0.58 18.60
CA PHE A 129 8.58 -1.67 19.43
C PHE A 129 9.04 -2.88 18.61
N LEU A 130 8.42 -3.12 17.45
CA LEU A 130 8.78 -4.18 16.50
C LEU A 130 9.86 -3.71 15.49
N GLY A 131 10.38 -2.48 15.63
CA GLY A 131 11.33 -1.89 14.70
C GLY A 131 10.76 -1.73 13.28
N ILE A 132 9.46 -1.51 13.14
CA ILE A 132 8.78 -1.22 11.87
C ILE A 132 8.64 0.29 11.78
N ASP A 133 9.50 0.91 10.99
CA ASP A 133 9.63 2.36 10.90
C ASP A 133 9.15 2.93 9.55
N ASP A 134 8.60 2.09 8.67
CA ASP A 134 8.02 2.51 7.40
C ASP A 134 6.51 2.25 7.39
N VAL A 135 5.72 3.23 6.97
CA VAL A 135 4.26 3.12 6.87
C VAL A 135 3.73 3.75 5.58
N LEU A 136 2.60 3.24 5.09
CA LEU A 136 1.84 3.89 4.03
C LEU A 136 0.57 4.51 4.63
N ALA A 137 0.53 5.83 4.75
CA ALA A 137 -0.60 6.57 5.31
C ALA A 137 -1.69 6.79 4.25
N LEU A 138 -2.88 6.30 4.54
CA LEU A 138 -4.04 6.34 3.65
C LEU A 138 -5.28 6.85 4.39
N ARG A 139 -6.20 7.46 3.67
CA ARG A 139 -7.51 7.77 4.25
C ARG A 139 -8.36 6.50 4.42
N GLY A 140 -8.28 5.61 3.46
CA GLY A 140 -9.16 4.46 3.32
C GLY A 140 -10.45 4.80 2.55
N ASP A 141 -11.11 3.77 2.04
CA ASP A 141 -12.32 3.90 1.26
C ASP A 141 -13.55 4.22 2.13
N PRO A 142 -14.64 4.75 1.56
CA PRO A 142 -15.93 4.86 2.24
C PRO A 142 -16.37 3.50 2.81
N GLN A 143 -17.13 3.52 3.91
CA GLN A 143 -17.69 2.28 4.47
C GLN A 143 -18.62 1.62 3.45
N ARG A 144 -18.60 0.30 3.37
CA ARG A 144 -19.45 -0.45 2.43
C ARG A 144 -20.90 -0.02 2.60
N GLY A 145 -21.55 0.39 1.50
CA GLY A 145 -22.91 0.91 1.49
C GLY A 145 -23.03 2.42 1.73
N THR A 146 -21.93 3.14 1.95
CA THR A 146 -21.91 4.61 1.98
C THR A 146 -21.24 5.16 0.70
N ARG A 147 -21.61 6.37 0.31
CA ARG A 147 -21.03 7.05 -0.87
C ARG A 147 -19.83 7.96 -0.52
N THR A 148 -19.75 8.37 0.73
CA THR A 148 -18.76 9.32 1.22
C THR A 148 -17.99 8.73 2.39
N PHE A 149 -16.74 9.14 2.52
CA PHE A 149 -15.93 8.80 3.68
C PHE A 149 -16.48 9.49 4.93
N ILE A 150 -16.63 8.73 6.01
CA ILE A 150 -17.05 9.22 7.33
C ILE A 150 -15.95 8.78 8.31
N PRO A 151 -15.25 9.73 8.97
CA PRO A 151 -14.24 9.39 9.97
C PRO A 151 -14.91 8.80 11.22
N GLU A 152 -14.15 8.06 12.00
CA GLU A 152 -14.57 7.71 13.37
C GLU A 152 -14.64 8.97 14.23
N LYS A 153 -15.48 8.92 15.28
CA LYS A 153 -15.48 9.97 16.29
C LYS A 153 -14.07 10.05 16.87
N GLU A 154 -13.47 11.25 16.89
CA GLU A 154 -12.06 11.48 17.29
C GLU A 154 -11.01 10.83 16.36
N GLY A 155 -11.41 10.40 15.16
CA GLY A 155 -10.52 9.95 14.11
C GLY A 155 -10.01 11.08 13.21
N HIS A 156 -9.20 10.73 12.21
CA HIS A 156 -8.73 11.66 11.19
C HIS A 156 -9.70 11.72 10.01
N THR A 157 -9.98 12.93 9.52
CA THR A 157 -10.81 13.15 8.33
C THR A 157 -9.98 13.02 7.04
N HIS A 158 -8.74 13.50 7.10
CA HIS A 158 -7.83 13.56 5.95
C HIS A 158 -6.46 12.94 6.26
N THR A 159 -5.84 12.36 5.25
CA THR A 159 -4.53 11.73 5.39
C THR A 159 -3.45 12.68 5.90
N TYR A 160 -3.48 13.97 5.54
CA TYR A 160 -2.49 14.94 6.03
C TYR A 160 -2.56 15.15 7.54
N GLU A 161 -3.73 14.95 8.17
CA GLU A 161 -3.88 15.01 9.62
C GLU A 161 -3.24 13.78 10.29
N LEU A 162 -3.45 12.59 9.71
CA LEU A 162 -2.77 11.36 10.12
C LEU A 162 -1.25 11.50 10.02
N ILE A 163 -0.74 12.07 8.91
CA ILE A 163 0.69 12.31 8.74
C ILE A 163 1.23 13.24 9.82
N LYS A 164 0.52 14.33 10.15
CA LYS A 164 0.91 15.24 11.22
C LYS A 164 1.00 14.54 12.57
N GLN A 165 0.09 13.61 12.89
CA GLN A 165 0.17 12.82 14.11
C GLN A 165 1.45 11.96 14.12
N ILE A 166 1.76 11.26 13.02
CA ILE A 166 2.98 10.43 12.92
C ILE A 166 4.23 11.31 13.05
N ILE A 167 4.27 12.48 12.41
CA ILE A 167 5.40 13.42 12.50
C ILE A 167 5.53 14.00 13.91
N ASN A 168 4.43 14.24 14.62
CA ASN A 168 4.50 14.63 16.03
C ASN A 168 5.18 13.53 16.87
N MET A 169 4.85 12.26 16.66
CA MET A 169 5.52 11.15 17.33
C MET A 169 7.01 11.05 16.96
N ASN A 170 7.38 11.34 15.70
CA ASN A 170 8.79 11.46 15.29
C ASN A 170 9.53 12.60 16.02
N HIS A 171 8.82 13.55 16.60
CA HIS A 171 9.37 14.59 17.46
C HIS A 171 9.16 14.32 18.97
N GLY A 172 8.75 13.11 19.35
CA GLY A 172 8.46 12.75 20.75
C GLY A 172 7.18 13.39 21.30
N LYS A 173 6.28 13.87 20.44
CA LYS A 173 5.01 14.47 20.84
C LYS A 173 3.89 13.45 20.65
N TYR A 174 3.24 13.08 21.74
CA TYR A 174 2.13 12.13 21.80
C TYR A 174 0.82 12.86 22.07
N LEU A 175 -0.31 12.14 21.96
CA LEU A 175 -1.65 12.72 22.21
C LEU A 175 -1.83 13.17 23.67
N GLU A 176 -1.25 12.41 24.60
CA GLU A 176 -1.25 12.77 26.01
C GLU A 176 -0.12 13.78 26.31
N GLU A 177 -0.49 15.05 26.47
CA GLU A 177 0.45 16.18 26.62
C GLU A 177 1.20 16.18 27.96
N THR A 178 0.73 15.40 28.95
CA THR A 178 1.34 15.35 30.29
C THR A 178 2.50 14.36 30.40
N LEU A 179 2.77 13.59 29.34
CA LEU A 179 3.88 12.64 29.31
C LEU A 179 5.23 13.36 29.39
N VAL A 180 6.12 12.82 30.22
CA VAL A 180 7.50 13.29 30.39
C VAL A 180 8.46 12.20 29.86
N ASP A 181 9.68 12.59 29.47
CA ASP A 181 10.73 11.68 29.00
C ASP A 181 10.32 10.82 27.79
N THR A 182 9.52 11.38 26.91
CA THR A 182 9.06 10.70 25.70
C THR A 182 10.21 10.41 24.73
N THR A 183 10.16 9.25 24.08
CA THR A 183 11.13 8.85 23.03
C THR A 183 10.56 9.17 21.65
N PRO A 184 11.28 9.93 20.80
CA PRO A 184 10.91 10.13 19.40
C PRO A 184 10.89 8.80 18.63
N THR A 185 9.94 8.67 17.71
CA THR A 185 9.93 7.62 16.67
C THR A 185 10.66 8.09 15.40
N ASP A 186 10.85 7.23 14.41
CA ASP A 186 11.52 7.59 13.14
C ASP A 186 10.75 7.00 11.93
N PHE A 187 9.46 7.29 11.85
CA PHE A 187 8.63 6.78 10.77
C PHE A 187 8.92 7.48 9.44
N CYS A 188 9.26 6.68 8.43
CA CYS A 188 9.25 7.06 7.02
C CYS A 188 7.83 6.86 6.45
N ILE A 189 7.25 7.90 5.89
CA ILE A 189 5.83 7.92 5.53
C ILE A 189 5.65 7.96 4.01
N GLY A 190 5.06 6.90 3.44
CA GLY A 190 4.53 6.89 2.08
C GLY A 190 3.07 7.33 2.04
N VAL A 191 2.63 7.84 0.89
CA VAL A 191 1.23 8.22 0.64
C VAL A 191 0.76 7.79 -0.74
N ALA A 192 -0.57 7.70 -0.94
CA ALA A 192 -1.14 7.44 -2.26
C ALA A 192 -1.21 8.71 -3.11
N GLY A 193 -0.90 8.53 -4.42
CA GLY A 193 -1.17 9.48 -5.50
C GLY A 193 -2.05 8.86 -6.59
N TYR A 194 -2.69 9.67 -7.44
CA TYR A 194 -3.68 9.20 -8.40
C TYR A 194 -3.37 9.76 -9.80
N PRO A 195 -2.75 8.97 -10.71
CA PRO A 195 -2.44 9.40 -12.07
C PRO A 195 -3.66 9.87 -12.88
N GLU A 196 -4.84 9.36 -12.55
CA GLU A 196 -6.10 9.65 -13.20
C GLU A 196 -7.07 10.46 -12.33
N LYS A 197 -6.56 11.10 -11.26
CA LYS A 197 -7.31 11.86 -10.26
C LYS A 197 -8.07 10.99 -9.25
N HIS A 198 -8.06 11.38 -7.99
CA HIS A 198 -8.93 10.78 -6.97
C HIS A 198 -10.42 11.06 -7.27
N VAL A 199 -11.28 10.07 -7.07
CA VAL A 199 -12.72 10.16 -7.39
C VAL A 199 -13.43 11.36 -6.75
N GLU A 200 -13.06 11.70 -5.53
CA GLU A 200 -13.67 12.80 -4.78
C GLU A 200 -13.09 14.19 -5.14
N ALA A 201 -11.93 14.25 -5.80
CA ALA A 201 -11.40 15.53 -6.22
C ALA A 201 -12.19 16.05 -7.45
N PRO A 202 -12.55 17.33 -7.51
CA PRO A 202 -13.31 17.88 -8.64
C PRO A 202 -12.50 17.87 -9.93
N ASN A 203 -11.18 18.05 -9.85
CA ASN A 203 -10.26 18.06 -10.98
C ASN A 203 -8.85 17.65 -10.54
N MET A 204 -7.93 17.46 -11.49
CA MET A 204 -6.54 17.06 -11.23
C MET A 204 -5.77 18.11 -10.42
N GLN A 205 -6.00 19.40 -10.67
CA GLN A 205 -5.30 20.47 -9.95
C GLN A 205 -5.60 20.39 -8.45
N THR A 206 -6.87 20.26 -8.07
CA THR A 206 -7.27 20.11 -6.66
C THR A 206 -6.72 18.82 -6.04
N ASP A 207 -6.66 17.73 -6.80
CA ASP A 207 -6.07 16.47 -6.31
C ASP A 207 -4.56 16.62 -6.04
N LEU A 208 -3.84 17.34 -6.91
CA LEU A 208 -2.43 17.69 -6.70
C LEU A 208 -2.22 18.62 -5.49
N GLU A 209 -3.13 19.56 -5.25
CA GLU A 209 -3.11 20.41 -4.04
C GLU A 209 -3.27 19.55 -2.76
N TYR A 210 -4.17 18.59 -2.78
CA TYR A 210 -4.33 17.63 -1.65
C TYR A 210 -3.09 16.74 -1.49
N LEU A 211 -2.47 16.30 -2.59
CA LEU A 211 -1.24 15.54 -2.53
C LEU A 211 -0.08 16.38 -1.98
N LYS A 212 0.01 17.65 -2.39
CA LYS A 212 1.01 18.59 -1.87
C LYS A 212 0.87 18.78 -0.35
N GLN A 213 -0.35 18.93 0.17
CA GLN A 213 -0.59 19.02 1.61
C GLN A 213 -0.08 17.78 2.36
N LYS A 214 -0.20 16.59 1.78
CA LYS A 214 0.36 15.36 2.39
C LYS A 214 1.89 15.39 2.42
N VAL A 215 2.53 15.88 1.35
CA VAL A 215 4.00 15.99 1.28
C VAL A 215 4.50 17.07 2.25
N GLU A 216 3.84 18.23 2.31
CA GLU A 216 4.17 19.30 3.25
C GLU A 216 3.94 18.90 4.71
N ALA A 217 3.01 17.98 4.98
CA ALA A 217 2.80 17.40 6.30
C ALA A 217 3.89 16.41 6.72
N GLY A 218 4.76 15.94 5.80
CA GLY A 218 5.90 15.08 6.10
C GLY A 218 5.96 13.75 5.32
N ALA A 219 5.14 13.55 4.27
CA ALA A 219 5.27 12.36 3.45
C ALA A 219 6.58 12.36 2.65
N SER A 220 7.30 11.24 2.67
CA SER A 220 8.64 11.07 2.10
C SER A 220 8.63 10.52 0.67
N TYR A 221 7.58 9.79 0.27
CA TYR A 221 7.43 9.23 -1.07
C TYR A 221 5.95 8.98 -1.41
N ILE A 222 5.66 8.79 -2.69
CA ILE A 222 4.32 8.54 -3.21
C ILE A 222 4.30 7.17 -3.89
N VAL A 223 3.26 6.36 -3.63
CA VAL A 223 2.92 5.18 -4.41
C VAL A 223 1.61 5.48 -5.15
N THR A 224 1.58 5.30 -6.47
CA THR A 224 0.38 5.65 -7.22
C THR A 224 -0.68 4.54 -7.18
N GLN A 225 -1.95 4.91 -7.35
CA GLN A 225 -2.99 3.97 -7.75
C GLN A 225 -2.57 3.32 -9.07
N MET A 226 -3.07 2.10 -9.33
CA MET A 226 -2.84 1.40 -10.59
C MET A 226 -3.37 2.21 -11.78
N PHE A 227 -2.71 2.04 -12.91
CA PHE A 227 -3.09 2.60 -14.21
C PHE A 227 -2.67 1.63 -15.32
N PHE A 228 -3.25 1.77 -16.51
CA PHE A 228 -2.96 0.91 -17.65
C PHE A 228 -2.35 1.65 -18.85
N ASP A 229 -2.23 2.97 -18.74
CA ASP A 229 -1.61 3.85 -19.72
C ASP A 229 -0.46 4.63 -19.07
N ASN A 230 0.78 4.32 -19.47
CA ASN A 230 1.97 4.96 -18.92
C ASN A 230 2.01 6.47 -19.14
N SER A 231 1.39 6.99 -20.22
CA SER A 231 1.34 8.43 -20.48
C SER A 231 0.63 9.21 -19.37
N LYS A 232 -0.37 8.60 -18.72
CA LYS A 232 -1.09 9.20 -17.60
C LYS A 232 -0.19 9.33 -16.37
N PHE A 233 0.57 8.27 -16.06
CA PHE A 233 1.54 8.30 -14.97
C PHE A 233 2.66 9.33 -15.25
N LEU A 234 3.23 9.35 -16.44
CA LEU A 234 4.31 10.27 -16.78
C LEU A 234 3.84 11.73 -16.69
N ARG A 235 2.65 12.02 -17.20
CA ARG A 235 2.01 13.34 -17.05
C ARG A 235 1.80 13.71 -15.58
N PHE A 236 1.26 12.78 -14.77
CA PHE A 236 1.06 13.00 -13.34
C PHE A 236 2.39 13.30 -12.63
N ARG A 237 3.45 12.53 -12.91
CA ARG A 237 4.80 12.78 -12.37
C ARG A 237 5.30 14.18 -12.70
N ASP A 238 5.10 14.62 -13.95
CA ASP A 238 5.53 15.94 -14.41
C ASP A 238 4.69 17.07 -13.78
N GLU A 239 3.39 16.88 -13.61
CA GLU A 239 2.52 17.82 -12.90
C GLU A 239 2.87 17.89 -11.40
N CYS A 240 3.23 16.79 -10.75
CA CYS A 240 3.76 16.80 -9.39
C CYS A 240 4.97 17.72 -9.26
N LYS A 241 5.95 17.61 -10.18
CA LYS A 241 7.13 18.48 -10.19
C LYS A 241 6.78 19.95 -10.37
N LYS A 242 5.88 20.27 -11.31
CA LYS A 242 5.43 21.64 -11.58
C LYS A 242 4.73 22.29 -10.39
N THR A 243 4.02 21.50 -9.59
CA THR A 243 3.34 21.96 -8.36
C THR A 243 4.25 22.00 -7.14
N GLY A 244 5.54 21.65 -7.29
CA GLY A 244 6.52 21.66 -6.19
C GLY A 244 6.51 20.40 -5.34
N ILE A 245 5.92 19.30 -5.80
CA ILE A 245 6.00 17.97 -5.19
C ILE A 245 7.27 17.30 -5.70
N ASN A 246 8.32 17.27 -4.88
CA ASN A 246 9.66 16.81 -5.26
C ASN A 246 10.06 15.46 -4.63
N VAL A 247 9.14 14.78 -3.96
CA VAL A 247 9.37 13.44 -3.42
C VAL A 247 9.28 12.37 -4.51
N PRO A 248 9.96 11.22 -4.36
CA PRO A 248 9.88 10.12 -5.33
C PRO A 248 8.44 9.63 -5.56
N VAL A 249 8.10 9.35 -6.83
CA VAL A 249 6.79 8.80 -7.23
C VAL A 249 7.00 7.40 -7.78
N ILE A 250 6.54 6.38 -7.04
CA ILE A 250 6.62 4.97 -7.39
C ILE A 250 5.37 4.58 -8.17
N ALA A 251 5.56 3.93 -9.31
CA ALA A 251 4.46 3.52 -10.19
C ALA A 251 3.75 2.28 -9.66
N GLY A 252 2.46 2.38 -9.37
CA GLY A 252 1.59 1.27 -8.96
C GLY A 252 1.03 0.53 -10.16
N LEU A 253 1.26 -0.78 -10.27
CA LEU A 253 0.83 -1.61 -11.38
C LEU A 253 0.02 -2.82 -10.91
N LYS A 254 -0.98 -3.19 -11.70
CA LYS A 254 -1.77 -4.40 -11.50
C LYS A 254 -2.05 -5.08 -12.83
N PRO A 255 -1.63 -6.34 -13.04
CA PRO A 255 -2.00 -7.06 -14.25
C PRO A 255 -3.50 -7.40 -14.25
N ILE A 256 -4.14 -7.36 -15.43
CA ILE A 256 -5.43 -8.01 -15.67
C ILE A 256 -5.28 -9.50 -15.37
N SER A 257 -6.22 -10.08 -14.66
CA SER A 257 -6.14 -11.46 -14.17
C SER A 257 -7.33 -12.35 -14.59
N ASN A 258 -8.41 -11.73 -15.03
CA ASN A 258 -9.61 -12.40 -15.53
C ASN A 258 -10.38 -11.50 -16.50
N LEU A 259 -11.35 -12.06 -17.21
CA LEU A 259 -12.15 -11.36 -18.24
C LEU A 259 -12.93 -10.17 -17.66
N ASN A 260 -13.39 -10.26 -16.43
CA ASN A 260 -14.22 -9.22 -15.82
C ASN A 260 -13.40 -8.04 -15.28
N ASP A 261 -12.08 -8.16 -15.16
CA ASP A 261 -11.23 -7.08 -14.62
C ASP A 261 -11.37 -5.78 -15.42
N ILE A 262 -11.60 -5.86 -16.76
CA ILE A 262 -11.81 -4.66 -17.60
C ILE A 262 -13.07 -3.86 -17.27
N ASN A 263 -14.04 -4.46 -16.56
CA ASN A 263 -15.24 -3.79 -16.09
C ASN A 263 -15.12 -3.46 -14.60
N LEU A 264 -14.63 -4.40 -13.80
CA LEU A 264 -14.58 -4.28 -12.34
C LEU A 264 -13.57 -3.22 -11.88
N LEU A 265 -12.37 -3.19 -12.48
CA LEU A 265 -11.31 -2.28 -12.02
C LEU A 265 -11.66 -0.80 -12.27
N PRO A 266 -12.19 -0.39 -13.44
CA PRO A 266 -12.65 0.98 -13.65
C PRO A 266 -13.75 1.39 -12.67
N GLN A 267 -14.71 0.51 -12.41
CA GLN A 267 -15.81 0.80 -11.49
C GLN A 267 -15.35 0.92 -10.03
N THR A 268 -14.36 0.12 -9.64
CA THR A 268 -13.89 0.08 -8.25
C THR A 268 -12.85 1.16 -7.95
N PHE A 269 -11.94 1.40 -8.88
CA PHE A 269 -10.77 2.26 -8.66
C PHE A 269 -10.82 3.57 -9.46
N HIS A 270 -11.87 3.78 -10.26
CA HIS A 270 -12.08 5.00 -11.06
C HIS A 270 -10.89 5.29 -11.98
N ILE A 271 -10.44 4.26 -12.69
CA ILE A 271 -9.31 4.28 -13.63
C ILE A 271 -9.80 3.91 -15.03
N ASP A 272 -9.05 4.28 -16.04
CA ASP A 272 -9.33 3.90 -17.44
C ASP A 272 -8.53 2.67 -17.87
N VAL A 273 -9.14 1.85 -18.71
CA VAL A 273 -8.47 0.75 -19.41
C VAL A 273 -8.38 1.12 -20.89
N PRO A 274 -7.16 1.18 -21.49
CA PRO A 274 -6.98 1.54 -22.90
C PRO A 274 -7.76 0.63 -23.86
N ASN A 275 -8.25 1.20 -24.96
CA ASN A 275 -9.04 0.46 -25.96
C ASN A 275 -8.32 -0.78 -26.51
N ASP A 276 -7.00 -0.71 -26.70
CA ASP A 276 -6.22 -1.85 -27.20
C ASP A 276 -6.22 -3.00 -26.22
N LEU A 277 -6.05 -2.70 -24.91
CA LEU A 277 -6.14 -3.71 -23.85
C LEU A 277 -7.55 -4.30 -23.75
N VAL A 278 -8.59 -3.44 -23.76
CA VAL A 278 -9.99 -3.89 -23.78
C VAL A 278 -10.25 -4.81 -24.97
N SER A 279 -9.78 -4.42 -26.17
CA SER A 279 -9.95 -5.20 -27.39
C SER A 279 -9.22 -6.54 -27.34
N ALA A 280 -8.01 -6.59 -26.76
CA ALA A 280 -7.25 -7.81 -26.57
C ALA A 280 -7.98 -8.77 -25.60
N ILE A 281 -8.44 -8.25 -24.45
CA ILE A 281 -9.16 -9.05 -23.43
C ILE A 281 -10.51 -9.57 -23.99
N ARG A 282 -11.25 -8.78 -24.76
CA ARG A 282 -12.52 -9.21 -25.37
C ARG A 282 -12.38 -10.34 -26.39
N LYS A 283 -11.20 -10.54 -26.96
CA LYS A 283 -10.90 -11.69 -27.84
C LYS A 283 -10.63 -12.98 -27.07
N CYS A 284 -10.31 -12.88 -25.76
CA CYS A 284 -10.06 -14.02 -24.90
C CYS A 284 -11.38 -14.75 -24.59
N LYS A 285 -11.31 -16.09 -24.51
CA LYS A 285 -12.43 -16.97 -24.21
C LYS A 285 -12.42 -17.43 -22.75
N THR A 286 -11.28 -17.33 -22.08
CA THR A 286 -11.04 -17.83 -20.72
C THR A 286 -10.26 -16.83 -19.89
N ASP A 287 -10.41 -16.91 -18.55
CA ASP A 287 -9.61 -16.13 -17.60
C ASP A 287 -8.11 -16.43 -17.73
N LYS A 288 -7.76 -17.64 -18.17
CA LYS A 288 -6.36 -18.00 -18.41
C LYS A 288 -5.77 -17.20 -19.57
N GLU A 289 -6.49 -17.05 -20.67
CA GLU A 289 -6.07 -16.23 -21.81
C GLU A 289 -6.00 -14.75 -21.43
N ALA A 290 -7.01 -14.23 -20.73
CA ALA A 290 -7.02 -12.85 -20.23
C ALA A 290 -5.82 -12.57 -19.31
N ARG A 291 -5.43 -13.54 -18.50
CA ARG A 291 -4.25 -13.46 -17.63
C ARG A 291 -2.96 -13.35 -18.44
N GLU A 292 -2.81 -14.13 -19.51
CA GLU A 292 -1.62 -14.02 -20.36
C GLU A 292 -1.51 -12.64 -21.00
N VAL A 293 -2.59 -12.10 -21.54
CA VAL A 293 -2.64 -10.71 -22.05
C VAL A 293 -2.28 -9.69 -20.96
N GLY A 294 -2.82 -9.85 -19.75
CA GLY A 294 -2.52 -8.96 -18.63
C GLY A 294 -1.05 -9.01 -18.20
N ILE A 295 -0.43 -10.18 -18.18
CA ILE A 295 1.01 -10.33 -17.88
C ILE A 295 1.85 -9.65 -18.95
N GLU A 296 1.56 -9.89 -20.24
CA GLU A 296 2.28 -9.28 -21.35
C GLU A 296 2.16 -7.76 -21.33
N TRP A 297 0.95 -7.24 -21.19
CA TRP A 297 0.71 -5.78 -21.08
C TRP A 297 1.50 -5.15 -19.94
N THR A 298 1.39 -5.72 -18.73
CA THR A 298 2.09 -5.17 -17.57
C THR A 298 3.60 -5.30 -17.68
N THR A 299 4.11 -6.34 -18.35
CA THR A 299 5.55 -6.48 -18.65
C THR A 299 6.03 -5.37 -19.59
N MET A 300 5.26 -5.04 -20.62
CA MET A 300 5.58 -3.93 -21.54
C MET A 300 5.54 -2.58 -20.80
N GLN A 301 4.48 -2.32 -20.01
CA GLN A 301 4.39 -1.12 -19.17
C GLN A 301 5.61 -0.98 -18.25
N SER A 302 5.99 -2.07 -17.59
CA SER A 302 7.12 -2.09 -16.67
C SER A 302 8.43 -1.72 -17.38
N LYS A 303 8.72 -2.30 -18.53
CA LYS A 303 9.91 -2.00 -19.33
C LYS A 303 9.98 -0.53 -19.75
N GLU A 304 8.86 0.02 -20.19
CA GLU A 304 8.77 1.43 -20.58
C GLU A 304 9.02 2.35 -19.39
N LEU A 305 8.37 2.08 -18.25
CA LEU A 305 8.57 2.88 -17.03
C LEU A 305 10.00 2.81 -16.50
N ILE A 306 10.64 1.63 -16.58
CA ILE A 306 12.07 1.46 -16.24
C ILE A 306 12.94 2.35 -17.14
N LYS A 307 12.68 2.35 -18.44
CA LYS A 307 13.38 3.21 -19.43
C LYS A 307 13.16 4.70 -19.15
N GLU A 308 11.98 5.08 -18.66
CA GLU A 308 11.62 6.44 -18.25
C GLU A 308 12.21 6.86 -16.88
N GLY A 309 13.01 5.98 -16.26
CA GLY A 309 13.76 6.27 -15.04
C GLY A 309 12.89 6.41 -13.79
N VAL A 310 11.82 5.61 -13.66
CA VAL A 310 11.03 5.60 -12.43
C VAL A 310 11.85 5.05 -11.26
N PRO A 311 11.68 5.58 -10.03
CA PRO A 311 12.45 5.12 -8.87
C PRO A 311 12.06 3.71 -8.41
N GLY A 312 10.90 3.21 -8.83
CA GLY A 312 10.42 1.87 -8.48
C GLY A 312 9.08 1.53 -9.09
N LEU A 313 8.81 0.23 -9.15
CA LEU A 313 7.56 -0.36 -9.57
C LEU A 313 6.95 -1.13 -8.40
N HIS A 314 5.72 -0.77 -8.06
CA HIS A 314 4.95 -1.39 -6.99
C HIS A 314 3.82 -2.24 -7.57
N TYR A 315 3.79 -3.55 -7.27
CA TYR A 315 2.80 -4.46 -7.85
C TYR A 315 1.72 -4.86 -6.85
N TYR A 316 0.47 -4.59 -7.21
CA TYR A 316 -0.72 -5.03 -6.49
C TYR A 316 -1.02 -6.50 -6.78
N THR A 317 -0.59 -7.41 -5.90
CA THR A 317 -0.68 -8.86 -6.15
C THR A 317 -2.10 -9.41 -6.04
N LEU A 318 -2.92 -8.85 -5.15
CA LEU A 318 -4.26 -9.35 -4.78
C LEU A 318 -4.28 -10.89 -4.62
N GLY A 319 -3.20 -11.47 -4.08
CA GLY A 319 -3.05 -12.90 -3.85
C GLY A 319 -2.57 -13.73 -5.05
N ARG A 320 -2.18 -13.09 -6.17
CA ARG A 320 -1.68 -13.76 -7.40
C ARG A 320 -0.21 -13.44 -7.66
N SER A 321 0.67 -13.89 -6.78
CA SER A 321 2.12 -13.65 -6.87
C SER A 321 2.79 -14.32 -8.09
N ASP A 322 2.19 -15.38 -8.64
CA ASP A 322 2.68 -16.06 -9.83
C ASP A 322 2.69 -15.16 -11.09
N ASN A 323 1.66 -14.32 -11.26
CA ASN A 323 1.64 -13.33 -12.34
C ASN A 323 2.78 -12.32 -12.18
N ILE A 324 2.98 -11.81 -10.96
CA ILE A 324 4.02 -10.82 -10.68
C ILE A 324 5.41 -11.40 -10.89
N ALA A 325 5.67 -12.64 -10.47
CA ALA A 325 6.95 -13.30 -10.71
C ALA A 325 7.30 -13.36 -12.21
N ARG A 326 6.33 -13.68 -13.07
CA ARG A 326 6.52 -13.70 -14.52
C ARG A 326 6.78 -12.32 -15.11
N ILE A 327 6.06 -11.30 -14.61
CA ILE A 327 6.24 -9.91 -15.06
C ILE A 327 7.64 -9.42 -14.68
N VAL A 328 8.03 -9.58 -13.41
CA VAL A 328 9.34 -9.14 -12.91
C VAL A 328 10.47 -9.82 -13.68
N LYS A 329 10.42 -11.14 -13.85
CA LYS A 329 11.40 -11.87 -14.66
C LYS A 329 11.52 -11.36 -16.10
N GLY A 330 10.43 -10.83 -16.65
CA GLY A 330 10.40 -10.29 -18.01
C GLY A 330 10.76 -8.81 -18.13
N ALA A 331 10.69 -8.05 -17.04
CA ALA A 331 10.83 -6.58 -17.04
C ALA A 331 12.17 -6.10 -16.47
N PHE A 332 12.68 -6.75 -15.41
CA PHE A 332 13.96 -6.51 -14.75
C PHE A 332 15.04 -7.46 -15.27
#